data_e539dabb8598570d5456e8b7c7c1a693
#
_entry.id   e539dabb8598570d5456e8b7c7c1a693
#
_cell.length_a   1.000
_cell.length_b   1.000
_cell.length_c   1.000
_cell.angle_alpha   90.00
_cell.angle_beta   90.00
_cell.angle_gamma   90.00
#
_symmetry.space_group_name_H-M   'P 1'
#
loop_
_entity.id
_entity.type
_entity.pdbx_description
1 polymer ?
#
loop_
_entity_poly.entity_id
_entity_poly.type
_entity_poly.pdbx_seq_one_letter_code
_entity_poly.pdbx_strand_id
1 'polypeptide(L)'
;MGRVEITDEVVVNASGSQVWKAIRDPARHAEWHPFVDSIRGEHAPGASRRCAIRVGKKAGETREHCSAFEEEQRILWQIDEDSTGFLRLVSDWTAGFVLEPAGSGATRVKAQSAFVRKNPLLVLMLPMIRRKFHKTQQAILAGLKQFVERRPAARTVELETG
;
A
#
# COMPACT_ATOMS: atom_id res chain seq x y z
N MET A 1 21.88 -12.53 3.35
CA MET A 1 20.74 -13.45 3.24
C MET A 1 19.81 -13.01 2.13
N GLY A 2 18.98 -13.92 1.63
CA GLY A 2 18.13 -13.64 0.49
C GLY A 2 17.06 -12.58 0.73
N ARG A 3 16.89 -11.71 -0.25
CA ARG A 3 15.79 -10.75 -0.30
C ARG A 3 14.53 -11.47 -0.75
N VAL A 4 13.42 -11.20 -0.07
CA VAL A 4 12.09 -11.72 -0.41
C VAL A 4 11.29 -10.58 -1.02
N GLU A 5 10.69 -10.82 -2.19
CA GLU A 5 9.82 -9.84 -2.85
C GLU A 5 8.45 -10.47 -3.08
N ILE A 6 7.41 -9.71 -2.79
CA ILE A 6 6.03 -10.16 -2.91
C ILE A 6 5.24 -9.07 -3.64
N THR A 7 4.64 -9.42 -4.77
CA THR A 7 3.90 -8.48 -5.61
C THR A 7 2.52 -9.03 -5.92
N ASP A 8 1.52 -8.17 -5.82
CA ASP A 8 0.15 -8.43 -6.29
C ASP A 8 -0.27 -7.26 -7.15
N GLU A 9 -1.23 -7.47 -8.04
CA GLU A 9 -1.68 -6.42 -8.94
C GLU A 9 -3.19 -6.43 -9.19
N VAL A 10 -3.71 -5.28 -9.57
CA VAL A 10 -5.12 -5.11 -9.97
C VAL A 10 -5.18 -4.07 -11.08
N VAL A 11 -6.17 -4.19 -11.96
CA VAL A 11 -6.46 -3.16 -12.95
C VAL A 11 -7.60 -2.30 -12.43
N VAL A 12 -7.36 -0.99 -12.33
CA VAL A 12 -8.34 0.01 -11.89
C VAL A 12 -8.85 0.75 -13.12
N ASN A 13 -10.16 0.87 -13.27
CA ASN A 13 -10.80 1.57 -14.38
C ASN A 13 -10.82 3.09 -14.12
N ALA A 14 -9.64 3.67 -14.10
CA ALA A 14 -9.41 5.09 -13.88
C ALA A 14 -8.02 5.45 -14.40
N SER A 15 -7.80 6.74 -14.67
CA SER A 15 -6.50 7.22 -15.11
C SER A 15 -5.44 7.09 -14.01
N GLY A 16 -4.17 7.07 -14.40
CA GLY A 16 -3.05 7.07 -13.45
C GLY A 16 -3.12 8.25 -12.49
N SER A 17 -3.51 9.41 -12.98
CA SER A 17 -3.67 10.62 -12.17
C SER A 17 -4.73 10.45 -11.08
N GLN A 18 -5.86 9.86 -11.41
CA GLN A 18 -6.95 9.61 -10.44
C GLN A 18 -6.54 8.60 -9.37
N VAL A 19 -5.87 7.52 -9.78
CA VAL A 19 -5.36 6.51 -8.85
C VAL A 19 -4.29 7.11 -7.93
N TRP A 20 -3.37 7.87 -8.51
CA TRP A 20 -2.29 8.51 -7.79
C TRP A 20 -2.80 9.48 -6.73
N LYS A 21 -3.83 10.23 -7.07
CA LYS A 21 -4.47 11.17 -6.15
C LYS A 21 -4.97 10.47 -4.86
N ALA A 22 -5.55 9.29 -5.00
CA ALA A 22 -6.00 8.50 -3.87
C ALA A 22 -4.82 7.99 -3.02
N ILE A 23 -3.77 7.48 -3.67
CA ILE A 23 -2.58 6.95 -2.99
C ILE A 23 -1.82 8.07 -2.27
N ARG A 24 -1.74 9.23 -2.87
CA ARG A 24 -0.94 10.34 -2.37
C ARG A 24 -1.57 11.11 -1.21
N ASP A 25 -2.85 10.99 -0.98
CA ASP A 25 -3.56 11.73 0.06
C ASP A 25 -3.58 10.98 1.39
N PRO A 26 -2.72 11.37 2.37
CA PRO A 26 -2.68 10.68 3.66
C PRO A 26 -3.97 10.86 4.47
N ALA A 27 -4.68 11.98 4.31
CA ALA A 27 -5.90 12.25 5.06
C ALA A 27 -7.04 11.30 4.69
N ARG A 28 -7.05 10.78 3.48
CA ARG A 28 -8.10 9.91 2.98
C ARG A 28 -7.69 8.44 2.89
N HIS A 29 -6.48 8.12 3.29
CA HIS A 29 -5.92 6.77 3.18
C HIS A 29 -6.78 5.73 3.93
N ALA A 30 -7.27 6.08 5.11
CA ALA A 30 -8.12 5.19 5.90
C ALA A 30 -9.47 4.88 5.24
N GLU A 31 -9.90 5.67 4.27
CA GLU A 31 -11.18 5.44 3.56
C GLU A 31 -11.11 4.23 2.63
N TRP A 32 -9.92 3.87 2.16
CA TRP A 32 -9.77 2.76 1.23
C TRP A 32 -8.79 1.67 1.71
N HIS A 33 -7.86 1.99 2.60
CA HIS A 33 -6.86 1.02 3.08
C HIS A 33 -7.42 0.27 4.30
N PRO A 34 -7.67 -1.05 4.19
CA PRO A 34 -8.38 -1.78 5.24
C PRO A 34 -7.60 -1.94 6.55
N PHE A 35 -6.29 -1.71 6.53
CA PHE A 35 -5.43 -1.92 7.70
C PHE A 35 -4.85 -0.64 8.29
N VAL A 36 -5.21 0.52 7.74
CA VAL A 36 -4.74 1.81 8.24
C VAL A 36 -5.91 2.58 8.86
N ASP A 37 -5.77 2.93 10.14
CA ASP A 37 -6.76 3.76 10.85
C ASP A 37 -6.50 5.25 10.65
N SER A 38 -5.22 5.65 10.64
CA SER A 38 -4.84 7.05 10.39
C SER A 38 -3.38 7.17 9.99
N ILE A 39 -3.04 8.25 9.33
CA ILE A 39 -1.66 8.58 8.94
C ILE A 39 -1.35 9.99 9.40
N ARG A 40 -0.19 10.16 10.03
CA ARG A 40 0.39 11.47 10.37
C ARG A 40 1.68 11.65 9.57
N GLY A 41 1.74 12.69 8.76
CA GLY A 41 2.88 12.99 7.91
C GLY A 41 2.48 13.27 6.49
N GLU A 42 3.45 13.38 5.62
CA GLU A 42 3.25 13.73 4.22
C GLU A 42 3.65 12.58 3.30
N HIS A 43 3.01 12.48 2.16
CA HIS A 43 3.39 11.59 1.08
C HIS A 43 4.18 12.38 0.04
N ALA A 44 5.48 12.51 0.30
CA ALA A 44 6.41 13.27 -0.51
C ALA A 44 7.79 12.61 -0.48
N PRO A 45 8.69 12.92 -1.45
CA PRO A 45 10.03 12.33 -1.45
C PRO A 45 10.77 12.55 -0.14
N GLY A 46 11.28 11.49 0.46
CA GLY A 46 12.06 11.55 1.70
C GLY A 46 11.27 11.86 2.96
N ALA A 47 9.96 12.11 2.84
CA ALA A 47 9.13 12.45 3.99
C ALA A 47 8.94 11.25 4.91
N SER A 48 8.78 11.53 6.21
CA SER A 48 8.45 10.52 7.22
C SER A 48 6.97 10.55 7.56
N ARG A 49 6.42 9.40 7.94
CA ARG A 49 5.04 9.31 8.39
C ARG A 49 4.89 8.30 9.52
N ARG A 50 3.82 8.46 10.29
CA ARG A 50 3.40 7.48 11.29
C ARG A 50 2.03 6.95 10.89
N CYS A 51 1.90 5.64 10.85
CA CYS A 51 0.65 4.97 10.50
C CYS A 51 0.11 4.25 11.73
N ALA A 52 -1.12 4.58 12.12
CA ALA A 52 -1.86 3.75 13.06
C ALA A 52 -2.50 2.62 12.24
N ILE A 53 -2.16 1.39 12.55
CA ILE A 53 -2.58 0.22 11.80
C ILE A 53 -3.40 -0.73 12.66
N ARG A 54 -4.19 -1.56 11.99
CA ARG A 54 -4.97 -2.61 12.64
C ARG A 54 -4.81 -3.91 11.87
N VAL A 55 -4.33 -4.94 12.57
CA VAL A 55 -4.17 -6.29 12.02
C VAL A 55 -5.02 -7.24 12.87
N GLY A 56 -6.15 -7.68 12.30
CA GLY A 56 -7.14 -8.43 13.06
C GLY A 56 -7.72 -7.57 14.19
N LYS A 57 -7.60 -8.03 15.42
CA LYS A 57 -8.08 -7.31 16.62
C LYS A 57 -6.98 -6.46 17.27
N LYS A 58 -5.77 -6.51 16.74
CA LYS A 58 -4.62 -5.79 17.33
C LYS A 58 -4.40 -4.45 16.65
N ALA A 59 -4.35 -3.40 17.44
CA ALA A 59 -3.88 -2.09 16.99
C ALA A 59 -2.36 -2.04 17.08
N GLY A 60 -1.75 -1.38 16.12
CA GLY A 60 -0.30 -1.18 16.08
C GLY A 60 0.06 0.15 15.45
N GLU A 61 1.35 0.40 15.37
CA GLU A 61 1.88 1.61 14.78
C GLU A 61 3.15 1.29 14.00
N THR A 62 3.32 1.96 12.86
CA THR A 62 4.58 1.93 12.11
C THR A 62 5.09 3.36 11.95
N ARG A 63 6.41 3.51 11.89
CA ARG A 63 7.05 4.72 11.43
C ARG A 63 7.81 4.39 10.15
N GLU A 64 7.60 5.20 9.14
CA GLU A 64 8.09 4.94 7.80
C GLU A 64 8.66 6.21 7.18
N HIS A 65 9.60 6.06 6.24
CA HIS A 65 10.02 7.15 5.39
C HIS A 65 9.89 6.76 3.93
N CYS A 66 9.61 7.75 3.08
CA CYS A 66 9.46 7.53 1.65
C CYS A 66 10.84 7.30 1.02
N SER A 67 11.11 6.07 0.61
CA SER A 67 12.39 5.66 0.05
C SER A 67 12.46 5.79 -1.47
N ALA A 68 11.32 5.84 -2.15
CA ALA A 68 11.24 6.07 -3.59
C ALA A 68 9.95 6.83 -3.91
N PHE A 69 10.06 7.82 -4.77
CA PHE A 69 8.92 8.64 -5.18
C PHE A 69 9.10 9.09 -6.63
N GLU A 70 8.21 8.63 -7.49
CA GLU A 70 8.13 9.06 -8.88
C GLU A 70 6.67 9.41 -9.14
N GLU A 71 6.39 10.69 -9.40
CA GLU A 71 5.02 11.21 -9.55
C GLU A 71 4.21 10.38 -10.54
N GLU A 72 3.03 9.92 -10.11
CA GLU A 72 2.10 9.10 -10.87
C GLU A 72 2.63 7.72 -11.29
N GLN A 73 3.83 7.32 -10.83
CA GLN A 73 4.45 6.06 -11.22
C GLN A 73 4.75 5.15 -10.04
N ARG A 74 5.34 5.68 -8.97
CA ARG A 74 5.81 4.82 -7.89
C ARG A 74 5.94 5.57 -6.56
N ILE A 75 5.53 4.92 -5.49
CA ILE A 75 5.81 5.36 -4.14
C ILE A 75 6.14 4.14 -3.28
N LEU A 76 7.31 4.14 -2.64
CA LEU A 76 7.75 3.09 -1.74
C LEU A 76 8.10 3.68 -0.38
N TRP A 77 7.74 2.94 0.65
CA TRP A 77 8.00 3.29 2.03
C TRP A 77 8.94 2.28 2.66
N GLN A 78 9.98 2.78 3.32
CA GLN A 78 10.85 1.98 4.18
C GLN A 78 10.24 2.00 5.59
N ILE A 79 9.99 0.83 6.15
CA ILE A 79 9.45 0.71 7.50
C ILE A 79 10.61 0.75 8.48
N ASP A 80 10.70 1.83 9.27
CA ASP A 80 11.79 2.07 10.20
C ASP A 80 11.50 1.51 11.59
N GLU A 81 10.23 1.60 12.02
CA GLU A 81 9.77 1.07 13.30
C GLU A 81 8.42 0.39 13.13
N ASP A 82 8.20 -0.66 13.88
CA ASP A 82 7.02 -1.49 13.77
C ASP A 82 6.69 -2.13 15.11
N SER A 83 5.54 -1.78 15.66
CA SER A 83 5.08 -2.32 16.95
C SER A 83 4.58 -3.75 16.87
N THR A 84 4.34 -4.28 15.66
CA THR A 84 3.86 -5.66 15.48
C THR A 84 4.96 -6.69 15.68
N GLY A 85 6.21 -6.27 15.62
CA GLY A 85 7.37 -7.12 15.86
C GLY A 85 7.95 -7.79 14.61
N PHE A 86 7.44 -7.52 13.44
CA PHE A 86 7.97 -8.13 12.22
C PHE A 86 9.43 -7.75 11.95
N LEU A 87 9.82 -6.51 12.28
CA LEU A 87 11.21 -6.05 12.13
C LEU A 87 12.22 -6.79 13.05
N ARG A 88 11.75 -7.59 13.97
CA ARG A 88 12.62 -8.49 14.73
C ARG A 88 13.08 -9.68 13.89
N LEU A 89 12.30 -10.04 12.90
CA LEU A 89 12.52 -11.21 12.04
C LEU A 89 13.21 -10.84 10.72
N VAL A 90 13.05 -9.59 10.27
CA VAL A 90 13.52 -9.13 8.96
C VAL A 90 14.18 -7.75 9.07
N SER A 91 14.92 -7.39 8.02
CA SER A 91 15.46 -6.04 7.85
C SER A 91 15.07 -5.50 6.48
N ASP A 92 15.30 -4.22 6.27
CA ASP A 92 15.07 -3.56 4.98
C ASP A 92 13.67 -3.83 4.41
N TRP A 93 12.68 -3.71 5.28
CA TRP A 93 11.30 -3.92 4.89
C TRP A 93 10.77 -2.68 4.17
N THR A 94 10.38 -2.87 2.91
CA THR A 94 9.75 -1.83 2.09
C THR A 94 8.38 -2.27 1.64
N ALA A 95 7.48 -1.31 1.47
CA ALA A 95 6.14 -1.54 0.94
C ALA A 95 5.67 -0.34 0.15
N GLY A 96 4.87 -0.55 -0.88
CA GLY A 96 4.34 0.55 -1.66
C GLY A 96 3.66 0.13 -2.94
N PHE A 97 3.53 1.09 -3.86
CA PHE A 97 2.76 0.91 -5.08
C PHE A 97 3.54 1.35 -6.32
N VAL A 98 3.31 0.63 -7.41
CA VAL A 98 3.79 0.98 -8.75
C VAL A 98 2.58 1.05 -9.67
N LEU A 99 2.49 2.13 -10.46
CA LEU A 99 1.41 2.36 -11.40
C LEU A 99 1.93 2.24 -12.83
N GLU A 100 1.18 1.52 -13.67
CA GLU A 100 1.48 1.36 -15.09
C GLU A 100 0.20 1.54 -15.91
N PRO A 101 0.27 2.09 -17.13
CA PRO A 101 -0.90 2.10 -18.01
C PRO A 101 -1.39 0.67 -18.31
N ALA A 102 -2.70 0.48 -18.34
CA ALA A 102 -3.32 -0.82 -18.62
C ALA A 102 -4.39 -0.70 -19.69
N GLY A 103 -4.06 -0.03 -20.80
CA GLY A 103 -4.98 0.25 -21.86
C GLY A 103 -5.59 1.63 -21.75
N SER A 104 -6.63 1.90 -22.53
CA SER A 104 -7.26 3.22 -22.59
C SER A 104 -8.06 3.51 -21.32
N GLY A 105 -7.62 4.51 -20.56
CA GLY A 105 -8.32 4.96 -19.36
C GLY A 105 -8.24 4.03 -18.16
N ALA A 106 -7.36 3.03 -18.19
CA ALA A 106 -7.18 2.09 -17.09
C ALA A 106 -5.74 2.11 -16.57
N THR A 107 -5.56 1.75 -15.33
CA THR A 107 -4.25 1.73 -14.66
C THR A 107 -4.03 0.40 -13.96
N ARG A 108 -2.87 -0.22 -14.20
CA ARG A 108 -2.44 -1.38 -13.43
C ARG A 108 -1.72 -0.89 -12.19
N VAL A 109 -2.19 -1.30 -11.04
CA VAL A 109 -1.59 -0.98 -9.75
C VAL A 109 -0.96 -2.22 -9.19
N LYS A 110 0.34 -2.15 -8.90
CA LYS A 110 1.08 -3.22 -8.24
C LYS A 110 1.36 -2.83 -6.80
N ALA A 111 0.96 -3.68 -5.86
CA ALA A 111 1.36 -3.55 -4.47
C ALA A 111 2.61 -4.41 -4.28
N GLN A 112 3.67 -3.82 -3.76
CA GLN A 112 4.96 -4.48 -3.59
C GLN A 112 5.39 -4.44 -2.15
N SER A 113 5.90 -5.56 -1.64
CA SER A 113 6.58 -5.63 -0.36
C SER A 113 7.88 -6.40 -0.53
N ALA A 114 8.91 -5.98 0.17
CA ALA A 114 10.21 -6.64 0.12
C ALA A 114 10.89 -6.56 1.48
N PHE A 115 11.65 -7.58 1.83
CA PHE A 115 12.41 -7.60 3.07
C PHE A 115 13.58 -8.59 2.96
N VAL A 116 14.54 -8.46 3.86
CA VAL A 116 15.67 -9.38 3.99
C VAL A 116 15.50 -10.19 5.27
N ARG A 117 15.68 -11.48 5.20
CA ARG A 117 15.59 -12.39 6.35
C ARG A 117 16.80 -12.19 7.29
N LYS A 118 16.54 -12.04 8.57
CA LYS A 118 17.59 -11.99 9.60
C LYS A 118 18.02 -13.36 10.08
N ASN A 119 17.14 -14.36 9.92
CA ASN A 119 17.35 -15.69 10.44
C ASN A 119 17.12 -16.73 9.35
N PRO A 120 18.06 -17.64 9.10
CA PRO A 120 17.88 -18.70 8.10
C PRO A 120 16.67 -19.59 8.37
N LEU A 121 16.27 -19.76 9.63
CA LEU A 121 15.08 -20.55 10.00
C LEU A 121 13.78 -19.94 9.50
N LEU A 122 13.78 -18.64 9.16
CA LEU A 122 12.63 -17.97 8.60
C LEU A 122 12.21 -18.58 7.25
N VAL A 123 13.11 -19.27 6.56
CA VAL A 123 12.82 -20.00 5.31
C VAL A 123 11.66 -20.98 5.51
N LEU A 124 11.59 -21.62 6.68
CA LEU A 124 10.54 -22.59 6.98
C LEU A 124 9.16 -21.91 7.13
N MET A 125 9.16 -20.62 7.51
CA MET A 125 7.94 -19.84 7.68
C MET A 125 7.55 -19.06 6.42
N LEU A 126 8.43 -18.99 5.42
CA LEU A 126 8.20 -18.19 4.22
C LEU A 126 6.89 -18.50 3.49
N PRO A 127 6.49 -19.77 3.29
CA PRO A 127 5.22 -20.04 2.63
C PRO A 127 4.02 -19.39 3.34
N MET A 128 4.00 -19.43 4.67
CA MET A 128 2.95 -18.81 5.48
C MET A 128 3.03 -17.28 5.41
N ILE A 129 4.24 -16.73 5.51
CA ILE A 129 4.46 -15.27 5.43
C ILE A 129 4.04 -14.75 4.05
N ARG A 130 4.43 -15.41 2.97
CA ARG A 130 4.05 -15.04 1.60
C ARG A 130 2.54 -15.05 1.42
N ARG A 131 1.88 -16.10 1.90
CA ARG A 131 0.42 -16.21 1.81
C ARG A 131 -0.27 -15.05 2.54
N LYS A 132 0.23 -14.69 3.71
CA LYS A 132 -0.31 -13.60 4.52
C LYS A 132 -0.12 -12.24 3.82
N PHE A 133 1.06 -12.00 3.26
CA PHE A 133 1.35 -10.78 2.50
C PHE A 133 0.49 -10.66 1.25
N HIS A 134 0.34 -11.75 0.48
CA HIS A 134 -0.52 -11.76 -0.70
C HIS A 134 -1.95 -11.42 -0.34
N LYS A 135 -2.48 -12.04 0.70
CA LYS A 135 -3.84 -11.80 1.17
C LYS A 135 -4.03 -10.34 1.59
N THR A 136 -3.08 -9.79 2.31
CA THR A 136 -3.08 -8.40 2.74
C THR A 136 -3.02 -7.45 1.54
N GLN A 137 -2.10 -7.66 0.62
CA GLN A 137 -1.94 -6.82 -0.57
C GLN A 137 -3.16 -6.86 -1.47
N GLN A 138 -3.77 -8.04 -1.64
CA GLN A 138 -5.00 -8.18 -2.42
C GLN A 138 -6.16 -7.41 -1.80
N ALA A 139 -6.28 -7.41 -0.48
CA ALA A 139 -7.31 -6.64 0.23
C ALA A 139 -7.08 -5.13 0.09
N ILE A 140 -5.84 -4.69 0.17
CA ILE A 140 -5.47 -3.27 -0.03
C ILE A 140 -5.82 -2.83 -1.45
N LEU A 141 -5.44 -3.61 -2.45
CA LEU A 141 -5.73 -3.30 -3.86
C LEU A 141 -7.23 -3.28 -4.16
N ALA A 142 -7.98 -4.21 -3.58
CA ALA A 142 -9.44 -4.24 -3.73
C ALA A 142 -10.08 -2.99 -3.12
N GLY A 143 -9.62 -2.55 -1.97
CA GLY A 143 -10.09 -1.32 -1.32
C GLY A 143 -9.80 -0.08 -2.16
N LEU A 144 -8.59 0.03 -2.68
CA LEU A 144 -8.19 1.13 -3.56
C LEU A 144 -9.04 1.17 -4.84
N LYS A 145 -9.21 0.03 -5.48
CA LYS A 145 -10.01 -0.09 -6.71
C LYS A 145 -11.45 0.38 -6.49
N GLN A 146 -12.09 -0.11 -5.45
CA GLN A 146 -13.46 0.29 -5.11
C GLN A 146 -13.57 1.78 -4.82
N PHE A 147 -12.63 2.32 -4.06
CA PHE A 147 -12.62 3.73 -3.70
C PHE A 147 -12.49 4.64 -4.93
N VAL A 148 -11.53 4.33 -5.80
CA VAL A 148 -11.27 5.14 -6.99
C VAL A 148 -12.42 5.04 -8.00
N GLU A 149 -12.93 3.84 -8.24
CA GLU A 149 -13.97 3.61 -9.25
C GLU A 149 -15.34 4.14 -8.85
N ARG A 150 -15.62 4.25 -7.56
CA ARG A 150 -16.90 4.79 -7.06
C ARG A 150 -17.03 6.30 -7.24
N ARG A 151 -15.94 7.05 -7.12
CA ARG A 151 -15.98 8.52 -7.09
C ARG A 151 -16.56 9.16 -8.37
N PRO A 152 -16.14 8.75 -9.57
CA PRO A 152 -16.69 9.33 -10.79
C PRO A 152 -18.21 9.08 -10.95
N ALA A 153 -18.68 7.87 -10.61
CA ALA A 153 -20.10 7.52 -10.69
C ALA A 153 -20.96 8.34 -9.73
N ALA A 154 -20.50 8.52 -8.47
CA ALA A 154 -21.19 9.33 -7.47
C ALA A 154 -21.32 10.79 -7.92
N ARG A 155 -20.28 11.37 -8.51
CA ARG A 155 -20.30 12.75 -9.03
C ARG A 155 -21.30 12.93 -10.17
N THR A 156 -21.36 11.95 -11.07
CA THR A 156 -22.30 11.99 -12.19
C THR A 156 -23.74 12.02 -11.69
N VAL A 157 -24.07 11.22 -10.70
CA VAL A 157 -25.40 11.17 -10.08
C VAL A 157 -25.76 12.51 -9.44
N GLU A 158 -24.85 13.13 -8.72
CA GLU A 158 -25.06 14.42 -8.09
C GLU A 158 -25.32 15.53 -9.11
N LEU A 159 -24.64 15.50 -10.24
CA LEU A 159 -24.84 16.48 -11.30
C LEU A 159 -26.18 16.32 -12.02
N GLU A 160 -26.70 15.12 -12.13
CA GLU A 160 -28.00 14.84 -12.74
C GLU A 160 -29.18 15.24 -11.85
N THR A 161 -29.00 15.22 -10.55
CA THR A 161 -30.04 15.58 -9.59
C THR A 161 -30.04 17.06 -9.18
N GLY A 162 -29.03 17.77 -9.57
CA GLY A 162 -28.91 19.22 -9.34
C GLY A 162 -29.38 20.03 -10.52
#